data_37c2bd15c9aca49696b404aeb85ee3ea
#
_entry.id   37c2bd15c9aca49696b404aeb85ee3ea
#
_cell.length_a   1.000
_cell.length_b   1.000
_cell.length_c   1.000
_cell.angle_alpha   90.00
_cell.angle_beta   90.00
_cell.angle_gamma   90.00
#
_symmetry.space_group_name_H-M   'P 1'
#
loop_
_entity.id
_entity.type
_entity.pdbx_description
1 polymer ?
#
loop_
_entity_poly.entity_id
_entity_poly.type
_entity_poly.pdbx_seq_one_letter_code
_entity_poly.pdbx_strand_id
1 'polypeptide(L)'
;MKLKYNEVKQYRETQLQHQGQKCALCGENIEDDAVLDHCHKTGFLRQVLHRGCNSLLGKIENSMPRSRVDIRRLEGIARNLVNYLTTTHTEIRHPTHKTKEERKMPGNGRGKGKKPPKR
;
A
#
# COMPACT_ATOMS: atom_id res chain seq x y z
N MET A 1 -22.70 -17.70 -0.17
CA MET A 1 -23.24 -17.05 -1.38
C MET A 1 -22.15 -16.29 -2.09
N LYS A 2 -22.18 -16.26 -3.38
CA LYS A 2 -21.13 -15.61 -4.18
C LYS A 2 -21.79 -14.68 -5.20
N LEU A 3 -21.30 -13.43 -5.31
CA LEU A 3 -21.82 -12.52 -6.33
C LEU A 3 -21.43 -13.00 -7.73
N LYS A 4 -22.32 -12.79 -8.67
CA LYS A 4 -22.01 -12.95 -10.09
C LYS A 4 -21.29 -11.71 -10.58
N TYR A 5 -20.47 -11.86 -11.63
CA TYR A 5 -19.73 -10.74 -12.19
C TYR A 5 -20.62 -9.54 -12.55
N ASN A 6 -21.81 -9.80 -13.08
CA ASN A 6 -22.74 -8.71 -13.47
C ASN A 6 -23.41 -8.03 -12.28
N GLU A 7 -23.26 -8.57 -11.07
CA GLU A 7 -23.82 -7.98 -9.86
C GLU A 7 -22.82 -7.08 -9.12
N VAL A 8 -21.53 -7.18 -9.46
CA VAL A 8 -20.47 -6.47 -8.74
C VAL A 8 -20.63 -4.97 -8.82
N LYS A 9 -20.93 -4.44 -10.01
CA LYS A 9 -21.08 -2.99 -10.19
C LYS A 9 -22.18 -2.41 -9.32
N GLN A 10 -23.35 -3.07 -9.33
CA GLN A 10 -24.51 -2.62 -8.55
C GLN A 10 -24.20 -2.68 -7.05
N TYR A 11 -23.60 -3.76 -6.61
CA TYR A 11 -23.23 -3.92 -5.19
C TYR A 11 -22.24 -2.84 -4.77
N ARG A 12 -21.23 -2.59 -5.59
CA ARG A 12 -20.22 -1.56 -5.31
C ARG A 12 -20.86 -0.18 -5.19
N GLU A 13 -21.74 0.17 -6.11
CA GLU A 13 -22.40 1.47 -6.10
C GLU A 13 -23.28 1.65 -4.86
N THR A 14 -24.03 0.62 -4.51
CA THR A 14 -24.90 0.64 -3.32
C THR A 14 -24.05 0.77 -2.04
N GLN A 15 -22.98 0.00 -1.96
CA GLN A 15 -22.09 0.04 -0.80
C GLN A 15 -21.41 1.40 -0.68
N LEU A 16 -20.99 2.00 -1.80
CA LEU A 16 -20.36 3.31 -1.80
C LEU A 16 -21.32 4.38 -1.28
N GLN A 17 -22.60 4.29 -1.64
CA GLN A 17 -23.62 5.19 -1.11
C GLN A 17 -23.76 5.03 0.41
N HIS A 18 -23.74 3.79 0.91
CA HIS A 18 -23.79 3.54 2.34
C HIS A 18 -22.57 4.12 3.08
N GLN A 19 -21.45 4.24 2.40
CA GLN A 19 -20.23 4.84 2.96
C GLN A 19 -20.21 6.38 2.83
N GLY A 20 -21.28 6.98 2.33
CA GLY A 20 -21.33 8.42 2.11
C GLY A 20 -20.35 8.87 1.02
N GLN A 21 -20.13 8.05 0.01
CA GLN A 21 -19.24 8.32 -1.12
C GLN A 21 -17.75 8.39 -0.70
N LYS A 22 -17.43 7.87 0.48
CA LYS A 22 -16.06 7.95 1.03
C LYS A 22 -15.38 6.60 1.06
N CYS A 23 -14.07 6.62 0.82
CA CYS A 23 -13.24 5.44 0.95
C CYS A 23 -13.22 4.94 2.38
N ALA A 24 -13.47 3.64 2.57
CA ALA A 24 -13.49 3.06 3.90
C ALA A 24 -12.10 2.99 4.55
N LEU A 25 -11.04 3.12 3.77
CA LEU A 25 -9.67 3.05 4.30
C LEU A 25 -9.11 4.44 4.62
N CYS A 26 -9.15 5.38 3.69
CA CYS A 26 -8.56 6.70 3.90
C CYS A 26 -9.54 7.78 4.32
N GLY A 27 -10.84 7.55 4.15
CA GLY A 27 -11.88 8.50 4.54
C GLY A 27 -12.14 9.62 3.55
N GLU A 28 -11.38 9.70 2.47
CA GLU A 28 -11.57 10.73 1.45
C GLU A 28 -12.66 10.33 0.46
N ASN A 29 -13.22 11.33 -0.20
CA ASN A 29 -14.28 11.11 -1.21
C ASN A 29 -13.75 10.31 -2.40
N ILE A 30 -14.56 9.38 -2.91
CA ILE A 30 -14.23 8.60 -4.11
C ILE A 30 -15.08 9.12 -5.26
N GLU A 31 -14.45 9.52 -6.37
CA GLU A 31 -15.16 10.02 -7.53
C GLU A 31 -15.28 8.98 -8.64
N ASP A 32 -14.16 8.47 -9.14
CA ASP A 32 -14.18 7.63 -10.34
C ASP A 32 -13.38 6.32 -10.22
N ASP A 33 -12.69 6.10 -9.13
CA ASP A 33 -11.79 4.95 -8.97
C ASP A 33 -12.21 3.98 -7.87
N ALA A 34 -13.50 3.86 -7.65
CA ALA A 34 -14.06 2.97 -6.62
C ALA A 34 -13.80 1.50 -6.93
N VAL A 35 -13.32 0.77 -5.95
CA VAL A 35 -13.05 -0.67 -6.04
C VAL A 35 -13.71 -1.38 -4.87
N LEU A 36 -14.40 -2.47 -5.15
CA LEU A 36 -14.99 -3.32 -4.11
C LEU A 36 -13.92 -4.28 -3.61
N ASP A 37 -13.53 -4.13 -2.36
CA ASP A 37 -12.50 -4.94 -1.75
C ASP A 37 -13.05 -6.24 -1.20
N HIS A 38 -12.20 -7.24 -1.07
CA HIS A 38 -12.56 -8.52 -0.45
C HIS A 38 -11.35 -9.12 0.29
N CYS A 39 -11.64 -9.96 1.26
CA CYS A 39 -10.61 -10.69 1.97
C CYS A 39 -10.04 -11.79 1.06
N HIS A 40 -8.74 -11.77 0.85
CA HIS A 40 -8.09 -12.73 -0.06
C HIS A 40 -8.05 -14.15 0.49
N LYS A 41 -8.24 -14.32 1.79
CA LYS A 41 -8.26 -15.64 2.42
C LYS A 41 -9.62 -16.30 2.34
N THR A 42 -10.68 -15.55 2.57
CA THR A 42 -12.06 -16.07 2.63
C THR A 42 -12.87 -15.75 1.39
N GLY A 43 -12.50 -14.73 0.64
CA GLY A 43 -13.27 -14.20 -0.47
C GLY A 43 -14.43 -13.31 -0.04
N PHE A 44 -14.67 -13.13 1.25
CA PHE A 44 -15.78 -12.31 1.72
C PHE A 44 -15.56 -10.84 1.38
N LEU A 45 -16.62 -10.20 0.90
CA LEU A 45 -16.59 -8.79 0.56
C LEU A 45 -16.29 -7.95 1.79
N ARG A 46 -15.47 -6.94 1.59
CA ARG A 46 -15.26 -5.91 2.59
C ARG A 46 -15.97 -4.65 2.12
N GLN A 47 -15.30 -3.54 2.02
CA GLN A 47 -15.93 -2.28 1.68
C GLN A 47 -15.34 -1.68 0.40
N VAL A 48 -15.83 -0.50 0.00
CA VAL A 48 -15.37 0.17 -1.21
C VAL A 48 -14.23 1.11 -0.87
N LEU A 49 -13.17 1.04 -1.63
CA LEU A 49 -11.94 1.82 -1.45
C LEU A 49 -11.58 2.53 -2.74
N HIS A 50 -10.73 3.55 -2.64
CA HIS A 50 -10.02 4.02 -3.83
C HIS A 50 -9.17 2.89 -4.39
N ARG A 51 -8.96 2.87 -5.69
CA ARG A 51 -8.08 1.89 -6.33
C ARG A 51 -6.68 1.90 -5.73
N GLY A 52 -6.12 3.09 -5.52
CA GLY A 52 -4.81 3.23 -4.90
C GLY A 52 -4.75 2.73 -3.47
N CYS A 53 -5.79 3.01 -2.68
CA CYS A 53 -5.88 2.52 -1.31
C CYS A 53 -5.96 1.00 -1.28
N ASN A 54 -6.77 0.42 -2.15
CA ASN A 54 -6.90 -1.04 -2.26
C ASN A 54 -5.56 -1.69 -2.64
N SER A 55 -4.85 -1.07 -3.59
CA SER A 55 -3.54 -1.55 -4.02
C SER A 55 -2.52 -1.51 -2.87
N LEU A 56 -2.49 -0.40 -2.14
CA LEU A 56 -1.61 -0.27 -0.98
C LEU A 56 -1.95 -1.29 0.10
N LEU A 57 -3.23 -1.46 0.38
CA LEU A 57 -3.70 -2.45 1.35
C LEU A 57 -3.23 -3.86 0.98
N GLY A 58 -3.36 -4.24 -0.28
CA GLY A 58 -2.90 -5.53 -0.76
C GLY A 58 -1.40 -5.73 -0.54
N LYS A 59 -0.61 -4.71 -0.79
CA LYS A 59 0.84 -4.76 -0.55
C LYS A 59 1.16 -4.93 0.93
N ILE A 60 0.43 -4.24 1.79
CA ILE A 60 0.58 -4.38 3.24
C ILE A 60 0.25 -5.80 3.67
N GLU A 61 -0.91 -6.30 3.25
CA GLU A 61 -1.34 -7.65 3.60
C GLU A 61 -0.35 -8.72 3.14
N ASN A 62 0.16 -8.58 1.92
CA ASN A 62 1.14 -9.52 1.37
C ASN A 62 2.51 -9.43 2.05
N SER A 63 2.87 -8.25 2.53
CA SER A 63 4.17 -8.02 3.15
C SER A 63 4.23 -8.43 4.62
N MET A 64 3.08 -8.43 5.30
CA MET A 64 3.04 -8.71 6.74
C MET A 64 3.69 -10.03 7.14
N PRO A 65 3.36 -11.18 6.51
CA PRO A 65 4.01 -12.43 6.88
C PRO A 65 5.51 -12.43 6.59
N ARG A 66 5.91 -11.86 5.46
CA ARG A 66 7.32 -11.80 5.06
C ARG A 66 8.14 -10.95 6.01
N SER A 67 7.56 -9.88 6.52
CA SER A 67 8.22 -8.95 7.43
C SER A 67 8.01 -9.34 8.90
N ARG A 68 7.28 -10.43 9.15
CA ARG A 68 6.94 -10.88 10.50
C ARG A 68 6.22 -9.81 11.31
N VAL A 69 5.34 -9.09 10.63
CA VAL A 69 4.50 -8.04 11.25
C VAL A 69 3.09 -8.60 11.39
N ASP A 70 2.66 -8.78 12.62
CA ASP A 70 1.29 -9.18 12.90
C ASP A 70 0.37 -7.94 12.99
N ILE A 71 -0.92 -8.17 13.21
CA ILE A 71 -1.89 -7.07 13.23
C ILE A 71 -1.63 -6.08 14.36
N ARG A 72 -1.16 -6.56 15.50
CA ARG A 72 -0.83 -5.73 16.66
C ARG A 72 0.34 -4.80 16.36
N ARG A 73 1.37 -5.35 15.71
CA ARG A 73 2.54 -4.57 15.33
C ARG A 73 2.19 -3.56 14.23
N LEU A 74 1.32 -3.97 13.31
CA LEU A 74 0.81 -3.07 12.27
C LEU A 74 0.08 -1.88 12.88
N GLU A 75 -0.69 -2.10 13.92
CA GLU A 75 -1.37 -1.00 14.63
C GLU A 75 -0.38 0.04 15.15
N GLY A 76 0.71 -0.41 15.75
CA GLY A 76 1.78 0.47 16.21
C GLY A 76 2.43 1.25 15.06
N ILE A 77 2.69 0.56 13.96
CA ILE A 77 3.24 1.18 12.76
C ILE A 77 2.28 2.27 12.25
N ALA A 78 1.01 1.96 12.16
CA ALA A 78 0.02 2.90 11.64
C ALA A 78 -0.06 4.17 12.50
N ARG A 79 0.00 4.03 13.82
CA ARG A 79 -0.04 5.19 14.71
C ARG A 79 1.16 6.11 14.55
N ASN A 80 2.33 5.55 14.26
CA ASN A 80 3.57 6.31 14.25
C ASN A 80 4.04 6.70 12.85
N LEU A 81 3.45 6.12 11.81
CA LEU A 81 3.99 6.16 10.46
C LEU A 81 4.15 7.58 9.92
N VAL A 82 3.10 8.38 10.00
CA VAL A 82 3.12 9.73 9.41
C VAL A 82 4.16 10.59 10.11
N ASN A 83 4.18 10.56 11.42
CA ASN A 83 5.17 11.33 12.19
C ASN A 83 6.59 10.87 11.89
N TYR A 84 6.80 9.55 11.79
CA TYR A 84 8.11 9.01 11.47
C TYR A 84 8.60 9.46 10.09
N LEU A 85 7.72 9.43 9.10
CA LEU A 85 8.08 9.79 7.73
C LEU A 85 8.29 11.30 7.53
N THR A 86 7.58 12.13 8.30
CA THR A 86 7.60 13.57 8.09
C THR A 86 8.59 14.31 9.00
N THR A 87 9.17 13.62 9.97
CA THR A 87 10.16 14.21 10.87
C THR A 87 11.56 14.00 10.32
N THR A 88 12.37 15.06 10.28
CA THR A 88 13.79 14.94 9.96
C THR A 88 14.52 14.51 11.21
N HIS A 89 15.01 13.26 11.21
CA HIS A 89 15.66 12.68 12.38
C HIS A 89 17.13 13.06 12.49
N THR A 90 17.79 13.25 11.34
CA THR A 90 19.20 13.63 11.28
C THR A 90 19.52 14.12 9.87
N GLU A 91 20.60 14.85 9.72
CA GLU A 91 21.12 15.25 8.41
C GLU A 91 22.29 14.39 7.97
N ILE A 92 22.59 13.33 8.70
CA ILE A 92 23.66 12.39 8.36
C ILE A 92 23.16 11.44 7.27
N ARG A 93 23.87 11.38 6.16
CA ARG A 93 23.50 10.54 5.03
C ARG A 93 24.08 9.13 5.17
N HIS A 94 23.27 8.16 4.81
CA HIS A 94 23.72 6.77 4.78
C HIS A 94 24.74 6.57 3.65
N PRO A 95 25.81 5.78 3.85
CA PRO A 95 26.86 5.61 2.82
C PRO A 95 26.36 5.02 1.51
N THR A 96 25.25 4.29 1.52
CA THR A 96 24.69 3.72 0.27
C THR A 96 23.81 4.69 -0.49
N HIS A 97 23.50 5.86 0.09
CA HIS A 97 22.63 6.84 -0.58
C HIS A 97 23.35 7.48 -1.76
N LYS A 98 22.63 7.60 -2.86
CA LYS A 98 23.10 8.33 -4.04
C LYS A 98 22.07 9.36 -4.46
N THR A 99 22.54 10.57 -4.75
CA THR A 99 21.69 11.62 -5.31
C THR A 99 21.31 11.27 -6.74
N LYS A 100 20.35 12.00 -7.30
CA LYS A 100 19.99 11.82 -8.72
C LYS A 100 21.17 12.03 -9.65
N GLU A 101 22.00 13.01 -9.33
CA GLU A 101 23.21 13.31 -10.10
C GLU A 101 24.20 12.16 -10.03
N GLU A 102 24.44 11.62 -8.86
CA GLU A 102 25.33 10.48 -8.67
C GLU A 102 24.86 9.25 -9.41
N ARG A 103 23.55 9.03 -9.47
CA ARG A 103 22.97 7.91 -10.23
C ARG A 103 23.12 8.05 -11.72
N LYS A 104 23.19 9.29 -12.22
CA LYS A 104 23.39 9.59 -13.63
C LYS A 104 24.85 9.50 -14.07
N MET A 105 25.79 9.53 -13.12
CA MET A 105 27.20 9.44 -13.44
C MET A 105 27.53 8.04 -13.94
N PRO A 106 28.35 7.92 -15.02
CA PRO A 106 28.76 6.62 -15.49
C PRO A 106 29.49 5.88 -14.37
N GLY A 107 29.15 4.64 -14.20
CA GLY A 107 29.83 3.80 -13.25
C GLY A 107 31.30 3.67 -13.61
N ASN A 108 32.17 3.33 -12.63
CA ASN A 108 33.59 3.20 -12.88
C ASN A 108 33.96 1.91 -13.57
N GLY A 109 33.24 1.54 -14.59
CA GLY A 109 33.58 0.37 -15.41
C GLY A 109 33.40 -0.97 -14.74
N ARG A 110 32.87 -0.98 -13.56
CA ARG A 110 32.50 -2.20 -12.93
C ARG A 110 31.23 -2.74 -13.48
N GLY A 111 31.14 -3.00 -14.66
CA GLY A 111 29.97 -3.55 -15.21
C GLY A 111 29.08 -4.21 -14.16
N LYS A 112 28.33 -5.05 -14.49
CA LYS A 112 27.29 -5.76 -13.79
C LYS A 112 27.81 -6.62 -12.64
N GLY A 113 28.28 -6.00 -11.61
CA GLY A 113 28.68 -6.73 -10.41
C GLY A 113 27.54 -7.55 -9.84
N LYS A 114 27.86 -8.49 -9.00
CA LYS A 114 26.89 -9.34 -8.32
C LYS A 114 25.91 -8.48 -7.55
N LYS A 115 24.63 -8.77 -7.69
CA LYS A 115 23.64 -8.14 -6.85
C LYS A 115 23.92 -8.49 -5.39
N PRO A 116 23.83 -7.52 -4.47
CA PRO A 116 23.96 -7.85 -3.07
C PRO A 116 22.87 -8.82 -2.64
N PRO A 117 23.15 -9.70 -1.68
CA PRO A 117 22.13 -10.63 -1.22
C PRO A 117 20.93 -9.88 -0.66
N LYS A 118 19.76 -10.39 -0.96
CA LYS A 118 18.52 -9.82 -0.41
C LYS A 118 18.51 -10.03 1.09
N ARG A 119 18.22 -8.99 1.79
CA ARG A 119 18.01 -9.05 3.22
C ARG A 119 16.59 -9.44 3.54
#